data_e2520996d69270141f5b7505f5f60a1e
#
_entry.id   e2520996d69270141f5b7505f5f60a1e
#
_cell.length_a   1.000
_cell.length_b   1.000
_cell.length_c   1.000
_cell.angle_alpha   90.00
_cell.angle_beta   90.00
_cell.angle_gamma   90.00
#
_symmetry.space_group_name_H-M   'P 1'
#
loop_
_entity.id
_entity.type
_entity.pdbx_description
1 polymer ?
#
loop_
_entity_poly.entity_id
_entity_poly.type
_entity_poly.pdbx_seq_one_letter_code
_entity_poly.pdbx_strand_id
1 'polypeptide(L)' 'MKRVMGRNDLRKRRKALGLSQMKLARLIGVSLLTIQTWERGVSEPKLENREKLEQVLSELEGKYKTNR' A
#
# COMPACT_ATOMS: atom_id res chain seq x y z
N MET A 1 -11.11 -15.26 8.80
CA MET A 1 -11.18 -14.81 7.71
C MET A 1 -10.11 -14.01 7.17
N LYS A 2 -9.70 -14.19 6.01
CA LYS A 2 -8.69 -13.51 5.51
C LYS A 2 -9.09 -12.28 4.86
N ARG A 3 -8.45 -11.24 5.08
CA ARG A 3 -8.74 -10.05 4.50
C ARG A 3 -7.86 -9.82 3.37
N VAL A 4 -8.35 -9.56 2.22
CA VAL A 4 -7.53 -9.29 1.13
C VAL A 4 -7.45 -7.83 1.10
N MET A 5 -6.35 -7.24 0.71
CA MET A 5 -6.20 -5.83 0.64
C MET A 5 -6.97 -5.30 -0.55
N GLY A 6 -8.08 -4.68 -0.31
CA GLY A 6 -8.87 -4.09 -1.35
C GLY A 6 -8.45 -2.67 -1.61
N ARG A 7 -9.07 -2.02 -2.58
CA ARG A 7 -8.70 -0.66 -2.94
C ARG A 7 -8.84 0.32 -1.80
N ASN A 8 -9.85 0.13 -0.99
CA ASN A 8 -10.06 1.04 0.12
C ASN A 8 -9.03 0.85 1.20
N ASP A 9 -8.61 -0.38 1.40
CA ASP A 9 -7.62 -0.65 2.43
C ASP A 9 -6.28 -0.03 2.06
N LEU A 10 -5.89 -0.14 0.83
CA LEU A 10 -4.63 0.40 0.40
C LEU A 10 -4.62 1.91 0.57
N ARG A 11 -5.65 2.56 0.10
CA ARG A 11 -5.72 4.00 0.18
C ARG A 11 -5.75 4.47 1.62
N LYS A 12 -6.51 3.81 2.45
CA LYS A 12 -6.60 4.18 3.85
C LYS A 12 -5.27 4.03 4.56
N ARG A 13 -4.60 2.92 4.34
CA ARG A 13 -3.32 2.70 5.00
C ARG A 13 -2.29 3.71 4.52
N ARG A 14 -2.29 3.98 3.22
CA ARG A 14 -1.36 4.94 2.66
C ARG A 14 -1.59 6.32 3.26
N LYS A 15 -2.82 6.75 3.31
CA LYS A 15 -3.14 8.07 3.84
C LYS A 15 -2.84 8.17 5.31
N ALA A 16 -3.09 7.12 6.05
CA ALA A 16 -2.80 7.12 7.48
C ALA A 16 -1.31 7.29 7.74
N LEU A 17 -0.48 6.88 6.79
CA LEU A 17 0.95 7.03 6.94
C LEU A 17 1.46 8.34 6.36
N GLY A 18 0.58 9.15 5.81
CA GLY A 18 0.98 10.41 5.22
C GLY A 18 1.73 10.26 3.92
N LEU A 19 1.55 9.14 3.24
CA LEU A 19 2.26 8.90 2.00
C LEU A 19 1.47 9.36 0.80
N SER A 20 2.15 9.96 -0.17
CA SER A 20 1.51 10.27 -1.42
C SER A 20 1.50 9.01 -2.27
N GLN A 21 0.68 9.00 -3.30
CA GLN A 21 0.66 7.88 -4.23
C GLN A 21 2.02 7.71 -4.90
N MET A 22 2.64 8.81 -5.24
CA MET A 22 3.94 8.77 -5.88
C MET A 22 5.00 8.18 -4.96
N LYS A 23 4.97 8.56 -3.70
CA LYS A 23 5.93 8.04 -2.75
C LYS A 23 5.76 6.54 -2.58
N LEU A 24 4.52 6.09 -2.47
CA LEU A 24 4.26 4.67 -2.34
C LEU A 24 4.73 3.94 -3.59
N ALA A 25 4.45 4.51 -4.77
CA ALA A 25 4.88 3.89 -6.01
C ALA A 25 6.38 3.67 -6.02
N ARG A 26 7.12 4.67 -5.55
CA ARG A 26 8.56 4.56 -5.50
C ARG A 26 9.03 3.50 -4.52
N LEU A 27 8.38 3.42 -3.38
CA LEU A 27 8.77 2.44 -2.38
C LEU A 27 8.53 1.02 -2.87
N ILE A 28 7.48 0.81 -3.65
CA ILE A 28 7.15 -0.50 -4.15
C ILE A 28 7.90 -0.81 -5.44
N GLY A 29 8.27 0.24 -6.17
CA GLY A 29 8.96 0.05 -7.44
C GLY A 29 8.02 -0.11 -8.61
N VAL A 30 6.86 0.56 -8.57
CA VAL A 30 5.92 0.51 -9.68
C VAL A 30 5.59 1.93 -10.09
N SER A 31 4.84 2.10 -11.16
CA SER A 31 4.51 3.42 -11.65
C SER A 31 3.38 4.03 -10.82
N LEU A 32 3.26 5.33 -10.89
CA LEU A 32 2.19 6.05 -10.23
C LEU A 32 0.84 5.53 -10.74
N LEU A 33 0.74 5.32 -12.04
CA LEU A 33 -0.49 4.85 -12.62
C LEU A 33 -0.89 3.51 -12.03
N THR A 34 0.08 2.65 -11.75
CA THR A 34 -0.20 1.36 -11.16
C THR A 34 -0.85 1.52 -9.79
N ILE A 35 -0.31 2.41 -8.95
CA ILE A 35 -0.90 2.64 -7.65
C ILE A 35 -2.32 3.18 -7.81
N GLN A 36 -2.50 4.10 -8.75
CA GLN A 36 -3.82 4.68 -8.95
C GLN A 36 -4.84 3.64 -9.39
N THR A 37 -4.46 2.73 -10.27
CA THR A 37 -5.41 1.71 -10.72
C THR A 37 -5.74 0.74 -9.60
N TRP A 38 -4.77 0.43 -8.75
CA TRP A 38 -5.05 -0.44 -7.62
C TRP A 38 -6.02 0.23 -6.64
N GLU A 39 -5.82 1.52 -6.38
CA GLU A 39 -6.68 2.22 -5.43
C GLU A 39 -8.08 2.42 -5.97
N ARG A 40 -8.22 2.51 -7.28
CA ARG A 40 -9.53 2.64 -7.88
C ARG A 40 -10.22 1.32 -8.11
N GLY A 41 -9.52 0.23 -7.88
CA GLY A 41 -10.12 -1.08 -8.07
C GLY A 41 -10.20 -1.52 -9.52
N VAL A 42 -9.46 -0.84 -10.40
CA VAL A 42 -9.44 -1.21 -11.81
C VAL A 42 -8.66 -2.49 -11.99
N SER A 43 -7.60 -2.65 -11.18
CA SER A 43 -6.86 -3.89 -11.21
C SER A 43 -6.35 -4.16 -9.81
N GLU A 44 -5.88 -5.37 -9.58
CA GLU A 44 -5.35 -5.75 -8.28
C GLU A 44 -3.90 -6.12 -8.40
N PRO A 45 -3.11 -5.88 -7.36
CA PRO A 45 -1.71 -6.25 -7.43
C PRO A 45 -1.58 -7.77 -7.45
N LYS A 46 -0.60 -8.24 -8.20
CA LYS A 46 -0.32 -9.65 -8.24
C LYS A 46 0.38 -10.01 -6.95
N LEU A 47 0.47 -11.28 -6.67
CA LEU A 47 1.00 -11.75 -5.41
C LEU A 47 2.31 -11.10 -5.04
N GLU A 48 3.23 -11.03 -5.96
CA GLU A 48 4.52 -10.47 -5.72
C GLU A 48 4.44 -9.02 -5.24
N ASN A 49 3.63 -8.23 -5.90
CA ASN A 49 3.47 -6.83 -5.51
C ASN A 49 2.64 -6.70 -4.24
N ARG A 50 1.71 -7.60 -4.04
CA ARG A 50 0.90 -7.58 -2.83
C ARG A 50 1.79 -7.84 -1.61
N GLU A 51 2.73 -8.75 -1.74
CA GLU A 51 3.64 -9.04 -0.65
C GLU A 51 4.53 -7.84 -0.35
N LYS A 52 4.98 -7.16 -1.40
CA LYS A 52 5.81 -6.00 -1.21
C LYS A 52 5.02 -4.89 -0.55
N LEU A 53 3.79 -4.67 -0.98
CA LEU A 53 2.93 -3.68 -0.37
C LEU A 53 2.76 -3.95 1.10
N GLU A 54 2.46 -5.19 1.43
CA GLU A 54 2.21 -5.55 2.80
C GLU A 54 3.47 -5.35 3.64
N GLN A 55 4.59 -5.74 3.11
CA GLN A 55 5.84 -5.58 3.81
C GLN A 55 6.17 -4.11 4.08
N VAL A 56 6.08 -3.29 3.05
CA VAL A 56 6.40 -1.88 3.18
C VAL A 56 5.43 -1.18 4.13
N LEU A 57 4.14 -1.41 3.94
CA LEU A 57 3.16 -0.75 4.78
C LEU A 57 3.26 -1.19 6.23
N SER A 58 3.48 -2.48 6.44
CA SER A 58 3.60 -2.98 7.80
C SER A 58 4.81 -2.43 8.51
N GLU A 59 5.92 -2.31 7.80
CA GLU A 59 7.12 -1.75 8.38
C GLU A 59 6.92 -0.30 8.78
N LEU A 60 6.29 0.46 7.91
CA LEU A 60 6.05 1.86 8.21
C LEU A 60 5.04 2.03 9.34
N GLU A 61 4.02 1.19 9.34
CA GLU A 61 3.03 1.22 10.41
C GLU A 61 3.69 0.89 11.75
N GLY A 62 4.60 -0.05 11.72
CA GLY A 62 5.32 -0.42 12.92
C GLY A 62 6.19 0.71 13.43
N LYS A 63 6.84 1.43 12.53
CA LYS A 63 7.66 2.53 12.91
C LYS A 63 6.87 3.59 13.63
N TYR A 64 5.69 3.90 13.15
CA TYR A 64 4.90 4.93 13.77
C TYR A 64 4.24 4.47 15.05
N LYS A 65 4.10 3.20 15.24
CA LYS A 65 3.47 2.70 16.41
C LYS A 65 4.38 2.39 17.52
N THR A 66 5.61 2.33 17.25
CA THR A 66 6.49 1.97 18.27
C THR A 66 6.61 2.87 19.28
N ASN A 67 6.27 3.44 19.55
CA ASN A 67 6.56 4.12 20.59
C ASN A 67 6.00 3.83 21.57
N ARG A 68 6.03 3.49 21.98
CA ARG A 68 5.57 3.17 22.91
C ARG A 68 5.88 3.36 23.46
#